data_462d07d4d7cea8181398953e62a46f4f
#
_entry.id   462d07d4d7cea8181398953e62a46f4f
#
_cell.length_a   1.000
_cell.length_b   1.000
_cell.length_c   1.000
_cell.angle_alpha   90.00
_cell.angle_beta   90.00
_cell.angle_gamma   90.00
#
_symmetry.space_group_name_H-M   'P 1'
#
loop_
_entity.id
_entity.type
_entity.pdbx_description
1 polymer ?
#
loop_
_entity_poly.entity_id
_entity_poly.type
_entity_poly.pdbx_seq_one_letter_code
_entity_poly.pdbx_strand_id
1 'polypeptide(L)'
;MPVTTLHDTAVRGFASDNYSGVHPEILAAIAAANDGHQIAYGEDAYTARLQEVFAHHFGAGAQAYPVFNGTGANVTGLQSMLPRWGAVIAASTAHINGDEGGAPERVAGIKILNVPTDDGKLTAELVDREAWGWGDEHR
;
A
#
# COMPACT_ATOMS: atom_id res chain seq x y z
N MET A 1 23.19 -24.79 14.17
CA MET A 1 22.23 -25.07 15.24
C MET A 1 20.87 -25.35 14.64
N PRO A 2 20.05 -26.27 15.16
CA PRO A 2 18.69 -26.46 14.67
C PRO A 2 17.87 -25.20 14.95
N VAL A 3 16.99 -24.84 14.01
CA VAL A 3 16.03 -23.74 14.19
C VAL A 3 14.96 -24.21 15.17
N THR A 4 14.77 -23.49 16.26
CA THR A 4 13.81 -23.83 17.30
C THR A 4 12.70 -22.76 17.34
N THR A 5 11.46 -23.18 17.46
CA THR A 5 10.31 -22.30 17.65
C THR A 5 10.38 -21.65 19.04
N LEU A 6 10.27 -20.32 19.12
CA LEU A 6 10.38 -19.54 20.35
C LEU A 6 9.02 -19.15 20.94
N HIS A 7 7.91 -19.45 20.27
CA HIS A 7 6.56 -19.08 20.67
C HIS A 7 5.65 -20.30 20.70
N ASP A 8 4.53 -20.21 21.39
CA ASP A 8 3.49 -21.23 21.38
C ASP A 8 2.71 -21.19 20.05
N THR A 9 2.88 -22.24 19.25
CA THR A 9 2.27 -22.35 17.93
C THR A 9 0.75 -22.64 17.97
N ALA A 10 0.17 -22.91 19.14
CA ALA A 10 -1.29 -23.10 19.31
C ALA A 10 -2.05 -21.80 19.53
N VAL A 11 -1.36 -20.72 19.93
CA VAL A 11 -2.00 -19.42 20.17
C VAL A 11 -2.46 -18.82 18.84
N ARG A 12 -3.70 -18.30 18.82
CA ARG A 12 -4.30 -17.57 17.70
C ARG A 12 -4.76 -16.20 18.19
N GLY A 13 -4.23 -15.15 17.59
CA GLY A 13 -4.63 -13.77 17.87
C GLY A 13 -5.58 -13.23 16.78
N PHE A 14 -6.57 -12.43 17.19
CA PHE A 14 -7.54 -11.79 16.30
C PHE A 14 -7.41 -10.26 16.30
N ALA A 15 -6.34 -9.72 16.90
CA ALA A 15 -6.14 -8.28 16.98
C ALA A 15 -5.64 -7.69 15.65
N SER A 16 -4.91 -8.46 14.85
CA SER A 16 -4.38 -8.02 13.54
C SER A 16 -4.00 -9.23 12.69
N ASP A 17 -4.21 -9.15 11.38
CA ASP A 17 -3.69 -10.08 10.38
C ASP A 17 -2.15 -10.08 10.33
N ASN A 18 -1.50 -9.00 10.74
CA ASN A 18 -0.05 -8.90 10.86
C ASN A 18 0.56 -9.88 11.88
N TYR A 19 -0.27 -10.53 12.71
CA TYR A 19 0.19 -11.56 13.65
C TYR A 19 0.32 -12.94 13.00
N SER A 20 -0.26 -13.11 11.81
CA SER A 20 -0.26 -14.39 11.12
C SER A 20 1.08 -14.68 10.44
N GLY A 21 1.48 -15.94 10.48
CA GLY A 21 2.60 -16.42 9.68
C GLY A 21 2.26 -16.47 8.20
N VAL A 22 3.30 -16.64 7.39
CA VAL A 22 3.16 -16.85 5.94
C VAL A 22 2.46 -18.17 5.66
N HIS A 23 1.54 -18.19 4.69
CA HIS A 23 0.87 -19.41 4.25
C HIS A 23 1.90 -20.45 3.75
N PRO A 24 1.75 -21.75 4.06
CA PRO A 24 2.74 -22.76 3.74
C PRO A 24 3.17 -22.81 2.29
N GLU A 25 2.22 -22.65 1.35
CA GLU A 25 2.52 -22.66 -0.09
C GLU A 25 3.33 -21.42 -0.52
N ILE A 26 3.09 -20.27 0.09
CA ILE A 26 3.89 -19.05 -0.15
C ILE A 26 5.31 -19.24 0.37
N LEU A 27 5.45 -19.84 1.57
CA LEU A 27 6.77 -20.12 2.13
C LEU A 27 7.55 -21.11 1.26
N ALA A 28 6.87 -22.15 0.73
CA ALA A 28 7.46 -23.09 -0.21
C ALA A 28 7.88 -22.41 -1.53
N ALA A 29 7.08 -21.49 -2.05
CA ALA A 29 7.42 -20.70 -3.23
C ALA A 29 8.64 -19.79 -2.99
N ILE A 30 8.75 -19.16 -1.81
CA ILE A 30 9.92 -18.37 -1.43
C ILE A 30 11.17 -19.27 -1.40
N ALA A 31 11.08 -20.47 -0.81
CA ALA A 31 12.18 -21.40 -0.75
C ALA A 31 12.64 -21.87 -2.15
N ALA A 32 11.69 -22.14 -3.05
CA ALA A 32 11.98 -22.50 -4.43
C ALA A 32 12.61 -21.34 -5.23
N ALA A 33 12.16 -20.12 -5.01
CA ALA A 33 12.72 -18.93 -5.66
C ALA A 33 14.10 -18.53 -5.15
N ASN A 34 14.47 -18.99 -3.96
CA ASN A 34 15.75 -18.66 -3.32
C ASN A 34 16.92 -19.51 -3.82
N ASP A 35 16.74 -20.36 -4.81
CA ASP A 35 17.78 -21.20 -5.38
C ASP A 35 18.39 -20.56 -6.63
N GLY A 36 19.72 -20.72 -6.78
CA GLY A 36 20.48 -20.17 -7.88
C GLY A 36 20.58 -18.63 -7.88
N HIS A 37 20.79 -18.06 -9.07
CA HIS A 37 20.94 -16.62 -9.27
C HIS A 37 19.99 -16.12 -10.36
N GLN A 38 19.40 -14.96 -10.14
CA GLN A 38 18.59 -14.24 -11.11
C GLN A 38 19.13 -12.83 -11.31
N ILE A 39 18.84 -12.24 -12.46
CA ILE A 39 19.16 -10.83 -12.71
C ILE A 39 18.27 -9.96 -11.81
N ALA A 40 18.88 -8.96 -11.17
CA ALA A 40 18.18 -8.07 -10.26
C ALA A 40 17.39 -6.96 -10.99
N TYR A 41 16.71 -6.12 -10.23
CA TYR A 41 16.02 -4.90 -10.68
C TYR A 41 14.84 -5.13 -11.63
N GLY A 42 14.16 -6.24 -11.48
CA GLY A 42 12.94 -6.53 -12.22
C GLY A 42 13.15 -7.26 -13.55
N GLU A 43 14.38 -7.67 -13.86
CA GLU A 43 14.71 -8.43 -15.07
C GLU A 43 14.69 -9.94 -14.87
N ASP A 44 14.18 -10.40 -13.71
CA ASP A 44 14.07 -11.80 -13.35
C ASP A 44 12.78 -12.44 -13.86
N ALA A 45 12.77 -13.77 -13.94
CA ALA A 45 11.62 -14.55 -14.41
C ALA A 45 10.38 -14.42 -13.51
N TYR A 46 10.56 -14.19 -12.20
CA TYR A 46 9.44 -14.05 -11.26
C TYR A 46 8.74 -12.71 -11.44
N THR A 47 9.48 -11.62 -11.64
CA THR A 47 8.90 -10.32 -11.96
C THR A 47 8.17 -10.35 -13.31
N ALA A 48 8.72 -11.01 -14.33
CA ALA A 48 8.02 -11.20 -15.59
C ALA A 48 6.71 -11.96 -15.39
N ARG A 49 6.73 -13.05 -14.62
CA ARG A 49 5.53 -13.83 -14.30
C ARG A 49 4.49 -13.03 -13.52
N LEU A 50 4.92 -12.16 -12.61
CA LEU A 50 4.02 -11.26 -11.86
C LEU A 50 3.22 -10.37 -12.83
N GLN A 51 3.88 -9.78 -13.83
CA GLN A 51 3.20 -8.94 -14.84
C GLN A 51 2.16 -9.74 -15.63
N GLU A 52 2.47 -10.96 -16.03
CA GLU A 52 1.51 -11.82 -16.73
C GLU A 52 0.28 -12.13 -15.88
N VAL A 53 0.48 -12.46 -14.59
CA VAL A 53 -0.61 -12.75 -13.65
C VAL A 53 -1.49 -11.50 -13.43
N PHE A 54 -0.89 -10.33 -13.27
CA PHE A 54 -1.63 -9.09 -13.16
C PHE A 54 -2.42 -8.76 -14.43
N ALA A 55 -1.82 -8.90 -15.60
CA ALA A 55 -2.51 -8.69 -16.87
C ALA A 55 -3.68 -9.67 -17.05
N HIS A 56 -3.54 -10.92 -16.58
CA HIS A 56 -4.62 -11.91 -16.64
C HIS A 56 -5.83 -11.53 -15.77
N HIS A 57 -5.59 -11.04 -14.53
CA HIS A 57 -6.66 -10.76 -13.58
C HIS A 57 -7.27 -9.36 -13.71
N PHE A 58 -6.48 -8.37 -14.11
CA PHE A 58 -6.85 -6.95 -14.13
C PHE A 58 -6.90 -6.34 -15.54
N GLY A 59 -6.62 -7.13 -16.57
CA GLY A 59 -6.62 -6.69 -17.97
C GLY A 59 -5.23 -6.43 -18.53
N ALA A 60 -5.09 -6.52 -19.84
CA ALA A 60 -3.80 -6.49 -20.55
C ALA A 60 -2.97 -5.20 -20.35
N GLY A 61 -3.60 -4.10 -19.94
CA GLY A 61 -2.90 -2.83 -19.63
C GLY A 61 -2.45 -2.71 -18.18
N ALA A 62 -2.79 -3.67 -17.31
CA ALA A 62 -2.41 -3.60 -15.89
C ALA A 62 -0.92 -3.89 -15.72
N GLN A 63 -0.27 -3.07 -14.87
CA GLN A 63 1.12 -3.25 -14.49
C GLN A 63 1.24 -3.32 -12.97
N ALA A 64 2.06 -4.25 -12.47
CA ALA A 64 2.32 -4.40 -11.04
C ALA A 64 3.67 -3.77 -10.68
N TYR A 65 3.67 -2.97 -9.64
CA TYR A 65 4.86 -2.35 -9.07
C TYR A 65 5.00 -2.78 -7.60
N PRO A 66 5.78 -3.84 -7.32
CA PRO A 66 6.00 -4.29 -5.95
C PRO A 66 6.69 -3.21 -5.12
N VAL A 67 6.18 -3.00 -3.92
CA VAL A 67 6.74 -2.08 -2.94
C VAL A 67 6.93 -2.81 -1.61
N PHE A 68 7.75 -2.26 -0.72
CA PHE A 68 8.12 -2.94 0.52
C PHE A 68 6.94 -3.13 1.50
N ASN A 69 6.03 -2.14 1.57
CA ASN A 69 4.88 -2.17 2.48
C ASN A 69 3.73 -1.27 1.97
N GLY A 70 2.63 -1.23 2.73
CA GLY A 70 1.44 -0.43 2.42
C GLY A 70 1.72 1.08 2.39
N THR A 71 2.56 1.59 3.29
CA THR A 71 2.99 3.00 3.27
C THR A 71 3.71 3.34 1.96
N GLY A 72 4.62 2.45 1.51
CA GLY A 72 5.27 2.61 0.21
C GLY A 72 4.27 2.63 -0.95
N ALA A 73 3.25 1.78 -0.90
CA ALA A 73 2.18 1.75 -1.91
C ALA A 73 1.37 3.06 -1.91
N ASN A 74 0.96 3.54 -0.73
CA ASN A 74 0.21 4.78 -0.59
C ASN A 74 1.01 5.99 -1.10
N VAL A 75 2.26 6.13 -0.66
CA VAL A 75 3.13 7.25 -1.05
C VAL A 75 3.38 7.27 -2.55
N THR A 76 3.81 6.15 -3.14
CA THR A 76 4.12 6.09 -4.57
C THR A 76 2.86 6.19 -5.43
N GLY A 77 1.76 5.56 -5.00
CA GLY A 77 0.47 5.64 -5.68
C GLY A 77 -0.07 7.06 -5.71
N LEU A 78 -0.14 7.73 -4.58
CA LEU A 78 -0.61 9.12 -4.49
C LEU A 78 0.29 10.07 -5.28
N GLN A 79 1.61 9.91 -5.17
CA GLN A 79 2.57 10.72 -5.92
C GLN A 79 2.43 10.56 -7.45
N SER A 80 2.07 9.36 -7.92
CA SER A 80 1.86 9.10 -9.35
C SER A 80 0.57 9.72 -9.90
N MET A 81 -0.43 9.92 -9.04
CA MET A 81 -1.76 10.43 -9.43
C MET A 81 -1.89 11.95 -9.28
N LEU A 82 -1.04 12.60 -8.50
CA LEU A 82 -1.21 13.99 -8.11
C LEU A 82 -0.08 14.87 -8.64
N PRO A 83 -0.37 16.13 -9.02
CA PRO A 83 0.66 17.13 -9.25
C PRO A 83 1.33 17.52 -7.93
N ARG A 84 2.51 18.19 -8.01
CA ARG A 84 3.31 18.63 -6.83
C ARG A 84 2.54 19.50 -5.82
N TRP A 85 1.47 20.12 -6.23
CA TRP A 85 0.58 20.97 -5.39
C TRP A 85 -0.74 20.29 -5.11
N GLY A 86 -0.84 19.00 -5.39
CA GLY A 86 -2.04 18.23 -5.19
C GLY A 86 -2.37 17.97 -3.73
N ALA A 87 -3.63 17.69 -3.47
CA ALA A 87 -4.13 17.32 -2.16
C ALA A 87 -5.01 16.07 -2.23
N VAL A 88 -5.13 15.39 -1.10
CA VAL A 88 -6.03 14.25 -0.91
C VAL A 88 -7.01 14.59 0.20
N ILE A 89 -8.29 14.42 -0.04
CA ILE A 89 -9.32 14.48 0.99
C ILE A 89 -9.38 13.12 1.67
N ALA A 90 -9.17 13.07 2.97
CA ALA A 90 -9.15 11.83 3.74
C ALA A 90 -9.88 11.99 5.07
N ALA A 91 -10.52 10.92 5.55
CA ALA A 91 -11.05 10.90 6.92
C ALA A 91 -9.91 11.09 7.94
N SER A 92 -10.22 11.70 9.08
CA SER A 92 -9.24 11.92 10.17
C SER A 92 -8.57 10.64 10.64
N THR A 93 -9.30 9.51 10.54
CA THR A 93 -8.85 8.17 10.93
C THR A 93 -8.18 7.41 9.79
N ALA A 94 -8.00 8.02 8.61
CA ALA A 94 -7.33 7.36 7.50
C ALA A 94 -5.87 7.04 7.84
N HIS A 95 -5.41 5.88 7.46
CA HIS A 95 -4.05 5.40 7.71
C HIS A 95 -2.97 6.37 7.20
N ILE A 96 -3.18 6.96 6.02
CA ILE A 96 -2.27 7.96 5.43
C ILE A 96 -2.13 9.23 6.29
N ASN A 97 -3.12 9.52 7.14
CA ASN A 97 -3.09 10.68 8.04
C ASN A 97 -2.45 10.36 9.40
N GLY A 98 -2.73 9.17 9.97
CA GLY A 98 -2.38 8.83 11.35
C GLY A 98 -1.16 7.93 11.51
N ASP A 99 -1.02 6.94 10.64
CA ASP A 99 -0.19 5.77 10.93
C ASP A 99 1.02 5.60 9.98
N GLU A 100 1.30 6.59 9.14
CA GLU A 100 2.40 6.54 8.16
C GLU A 100 3.53 7.55 8.45
N GLY A 101 3.56 8.11 9.67
CA GLY A 101 4.62 9.02 10.12
C GLY A 101 4.80 10.28 9.26
N GLY A 102 3.73 10.74 8.59
CA GLY A 102 3.77 11.88 7.68
C GLY A 102 4.48 11.58 6.35
N ALA A 103 4.63 10.31 5.99
CA ALA A 103 5.30 9.94 4.74
C ALA A 103 4.59 10.46 3.48
N PRO A 104 3.25 10.50 3.39
CA PRO A 104 2.58 11.10 2.24
C PRO A 104 2.93 12.56 2.04
N GLU A 105 2.92 13.37 3.10
CA GLU A 105 3.26 14.79 3.01
C GLU A 105 4.75 15.01 2.76
N ARG A 106 5.60 14.29 3.50
CA ARG A 106 7.04 14.53 3.46
C ARG A 106 7.72 13.97 2.20
N VAL A 107 7.30 12.80 1.74
CA VAL A 107 7.95 12.09 0.63
C VAL A 107 7.22 12.34 -0.68
N ALA A 108 5.90 12.16 -0.72
CA ALA A 108 5.11 12.43 -1.92
C ALA A 108 4.88 13.94 -2.16
N GLY A 109 5.08 14.77 -1.14
CA GLY A 109 4.93 16.23 -1.24
C GLY A 109 3.48 16.67 -1.44
N ILE A 110 2.52 15.88 -0.99
CA ILE A 110 1.09 16.16 -1.09
C ILE A 110 0.57 16.79 0.19
N LYS A 111 -0.60 17.44 0.11
CA LYS A 111 -1.35 17.92 1.27
C LYS A 111 -2.49 16.93 1.57
N ILE A 112 -2.66 16.57 2.84
CA ILE A 112 -3.85 15.86 3.29
C ILE A 112 -4.87 16.87 3.81
N LEU A 113 -6.06 16.89 3.20
CA LEU A 113 -7.23 17.63 3.67
C LEU A 113 -8.01 16.70 4.59
N ASN A 114 -7.90 16.96 5.87
CA ASN A 114 -8.32 16.06 6.93
C ASN A 114 -9.77 16.34 7.34
N VAL A 115 -10.65 15.37 7.13
CA VAL A 115 -12.09 15.49 7.39
C VAL A 115 -12.49 14.68 8.61
N PRO A 116 -12.97 15.33 9.70
CA PRO A 116 -13.58 14.61 10.81
C PRO A 116 -14.83 13.85 10.36
N THR A 117 -14.93 12.59 10.76
CA THR A 117 -16.08 11.71 10.50
C THR A 117 -16.39 10.89 11.74
N ASP A 118 -17.66 10.50 11.92
CA ASP A 118 -18.10 9.72 13.09
C ASP A 118 -17.77 8.22 12.93
N ASP A 119 -17.71 7.74 11.70
CA ASP A 119 -17.54 6.32 11.36
C ASP A 119 -16.35 6.01 10.44
N GLY A 120 -15.47 6.98 10.22
CA GLY A 120 -14.30 6.83 9.36
C GLY A 120 -14.59 6.88 7.85
N LYS A 121 -15.83 7.21 7.46
CA LYS A 121 -16.25 7.24 6.05
C LYS A 121 -16.50 8.66 5.56
N LEU A 122 -16.06 8.93 4.33
CA LEU A 122 -16.39 10.16 3.63
C LEU A 122 -17.76 10.03 2.94
N THR A 123 -18.55 11.11 3.00
CA THR A 123 -19.75 11.27 2.16
C THR A 123 -19.46 12.28 1.05
N ALA A 124 -20.32 12.31 0.02
CA ALA A 124 -20.21 13.29 -1.06
C ALA A 124 -20.26 14.73 -0.53
N GLU A 125 -21.12 15.00 0.46
CA GLU A 125 -21.28 16.31 1.06
C GLU A 125 -20.03 16.74 1.85
N LEU A 126 -19.35 15.79 2.50
CA LEU A 126 -18.08 16.06 3.20
C LEU A 126 -16.98 16.39 2.21
N VAL A 127 -16.92 15.65 1.09
CA VAL A 127 -15.97 15.90 0.01
C VAL A 127 -16.21 17.27 -0.63
N ASP A 128 -17.46 17.58 -0.99
CA ASP A 128 -17.82 18.88 -1.59
C ASP A 128 -17.47 20.05 -0.69
N ARG A 129 -17.67 19.90 0.61
CA ARG A 129 -17.31 20.93 1.59
C ARG A 129 -15.81 21.20 1.64
N GLU A 130 -14.98 20.17 1.55
CA GLU A 130 -13.52 20.32 1.52
C GLU A 130 -12.99 20.73 0.15
N ALA A 131 -13.68 20.38 -0.92
CA ALA A 131 -13.34 20.73 -2.30
C ALA A 131 -13.88 22.12 -2.73
N TRP A 132 -14.38 22.93 -1.77
CA TRP A 132 -14.86 24.29 -2.10
C TRP A 132 -13.75 25.10 -2.77
N GLY A 133 -14.12 25.99 -3.69
CA GLY A 133 -13.16 26.77 -4.44
C GLY A 133 -12.51 25.98 -5.59
N TRP A 134 -13.04 24.83 -5.96
CA TRP A 134 -12.58 24.09 -7.12
C TRP A 134 -12.59 24.99 -8.38
N GLY A 135 -11.42 25.14 -9.00
CA GLY A 135 -11.22 26.07 -10.11
C GLY A 135 -10.92 27.51 -9.70
N ASP A 136 -10.86 27.83 -8.40
CA ASP A 136 -10.35 29.10 -7.89
C ASP A 136 -8.81 29.06 -7.88
N GLU A 137 -8.17 30.00 -8.59
CA GLU A 137 -6.70 30.09 -8.67
C GLU A 137 -6.00 30.47 -7.36
N HIS A 138 -6.74 30.87 -6.35
CA HIS A 138 -6.23 31.27 -5.03
C HIS A 138 -6.36 30.18 -3.95
N ARG A 139 -6.79 28.99 -4.31
CA ARG A 139 -6.93 27.88 -3.37
C ARG A 139 -6.10 26.65 -3.70
#